data_f3c610c7cd18549cf309969df25b6d60
#
_entry.id   f3c610c7cd18549cf309969df25b6d60
#
_cell.length_a   1.000
_cell.length_b   1.000
_cell.length_c   1.000
_cell.angle_alpha   90.00
_cell.angle_beta   90.00
_cell.angle_gamma   90.00
#
_symmetry.space_group_name_H-M   'P 1'
#
loop_
_entity.id
_entity.type
_entity.pdbx_description
1 polymer ?
#
loop_
_entity_poly.entity_id
_entity_poly.type
_entity_poly.pdbx_seq_one_letter_code
_entity_poly.pdbx_strand_id
1 'polypeptide(L)'
;MMHGESFAASWCSSSDMKNQSLTAVLLLLISVSTLGAQDSEALPTAEGVIAKMSARNSGRRKQLAGYLGMRQYVLQNDRFHKHAEMVVRVEGDANETKHFVVVREEGWQAARKHVLSKMLKSEEEASAPTIRSTTQLNADNYAFSMVGTAVIDSRMTFVIDVIPRRHDEHLFEGRVWIDAQDYALARVEGRPAKNPSFWIRSVHFIHVYQKSGPFWFPRTTESVTEARIFGATSLTINYFDYTARPLDSSETASAAPPGGANQ
;
A
#
# COMPACT_ATOMS: atom_id res chain seq x y z
N MET A 1 51.83 37.54 15.25
CA MET A 1 52.61 38.12 14.16
C MET A 1 51.60 38.46 13.08
N MET A 2 51.21 39.66 13.09
CA MET A 2 51.63 40.79 12.22
C MET A 2 50.91 40.74 10.91
N HIS A 3 50.03 41.65 10.77
CA HIS A 3 49.95 42.98 10.15
C HIS A 3 49.39 42.87 8.74
N GLY A 4 48.40 43.52 8.32
CA GLY A 4 48.12 44.96 8.35
C GLY A 4 47.97 45.42 6.93
N GLU A 5 47.03 46.14 6.73
CA GLU A 5 46.69 47.51 6.31
C GLU A 5 46.19 47.59 4.87
N SER A 6 44.98 48.08 4.56
CA SER A 6 44.46 49.47 4.60
C SER A 6 45.16 50.41 3.62
N PHE A 7 44.34 51.01 2.73
CA PHE A 7 44.40 52.38 2.21
C PHE A 7 43.38 52.52 1.06
N ALA A 8 42.33 53.18 1.14
CA ALA A 8 41.89 54.53 1.36
C ALA A 8 42.21 55.55 0.21
N ALA A 9 41.13 56.13 -0.27
CA ALA A 9 40.94 57.51 -0.69
C ALA A 9 41.58 57.96 -2.04
N SER A 10 41.04 58.78 -2.85
CA SER A 10 40.40 60.06 -2.63
C SER A 10 40.18 60.81 -3.96
N TRP A 11 39.13 61.63 -3.98
CA TRP A 11 38.99 62.94 -4.61
C TRP A 11 38.94 63.09 -6.14
N CYS A 12 38.20 63.88 -6.74
CA CYS A 12 37.42 65.12 -6.54
C CYS A 12 37.10 65.72 -7.88
N SER A 13 36.00 66.26 -8.03
CA SER A 13 35.61 67.63 -8.38
C SER A 13 35.27 67.97 -9.84
N SER A 14 34.14 68.38 -10.02
CA SER A 14 33.58 69.71 -10.24
C SER A 14 33.13 70.08 -11.65
N SER A 15 31.87 70.48 -11.63
CA SER A 15 31.20 71.55 -12.36
C SER A 15 31.19 71.51 -13.89
N ASP A 16 30.02 71.54 -14.55
CA ASP A 16 29.33 72.81 -14.86
C ASP A 16 27.91 72.56 -15.37
N MET A 17 27.08 73.53 -15.04
CA MET A 17 25.67 73.69 -15.41
C MET A 17 25.51 73.94 -16.86
N LYS A 18 24.42 73.46 -17.46
CA LYS A 18 23.40 74.28 -18.16
C LYS A 18 22.20 73.45 -18.62
N ASN A 19 21.13 73.68 -17.94
CA ASN A 19 19.76 73.95 -18.38
C ASN A 19 19.38 73.55 -19.81
N GLN A 20 18.44 72.59 -19.87
CA GLN A 20 17.27 72.69 -20.76
C GLN A 20 16.17 71.70 -20.34
N SER A 21 15.01 72.30 -20.13
CA SER A 21 13.71 71.67 -19.97
C SER A 21 13.45 70.65 -21.08
N LEU A 22 12.84 69.52 -20.69
CA LEU A 22 11.66 69.03 -21.44
C LEU A 22 11.18 67.72 -20.75
N THR A 23 9.99 67.81 -20.30
CA THR A 23 9.06 66.74 -19.98
C THR A 23 9.44 65.36 -20.55
N ALA A 24 9.91 64.47 -19.68
CA ALA A 24 9.92 63.00 -19.95
C ALA A 24 9.00 62.35 -18.95
N VAL A 25 7.90 61.90 -19.47
CA VAL A 25 6.88 61.08 -18.83
C VAL A 25 7.54 59.89 -18.18
N LEU A 26 7.53 59.83 -16.84
CA LEU A 26 7.95 58.69 -16.03
C LEU A 26 6.86 57.58 -16.17
N LEU A 27 6.99 56.72 -17.17
CA LEU A 27 6.29 55.48 -17.26
C LEU A 27 6.90 54.54 -16.21
N LEU A 28 6.34 54.60 -15.00
CA LEU A 28 6.57 53.63 -13.95
C LEU A 28 5.91 52.33 -14.40
N LEU A 29 6.68 51.43 -15.04
CA LEU A 29 6.31 50.06 -15.27
C LEU A 29 6.23 49.37 -13.90
N ILE A 30 5.05 49.39 -13.30
CA ILE A 30 4.69 48.50 -12.21
C ILE A 30 4.61 47.11 -12.83
N SER A 31 5.72 46.39 -12.82
CA SER A 31 5.72 44.96 -12.99
C SER A 31 4.99 44.35 -11.78
N VAL A 32 3.69 44.22 -11.91
CA VAL A 32 2.89 43.37 -11.06
C VAL A 32 3.42 41.95 -11.28
N SER A 33 4.37 41.56 -10.46
CA SER A 33 4.70 40.15 -10.28
C SER A 33 3.42 39.52 -9.73
N THR A 34 2.60 38.93 -10.59
CA THR A 34 1.63 37.96 -10.18
C THR A 34 2.42 36.82 -9.55
N LEU A 35 2.56 36.87 -8.21
CA LEU A 35 2.80 35.64 -7.48
C LEU A 35 1.69 34.72 -7.91
N GLY A 36 1.99 33.80 -8.82
CA GLY A 36 1.12 32.66 -9.10
C GLY A 36 0.90 32.00 -7.73
N ALA A 37 -0.30 32.12 -7.21
CA ALA A 37 -0.74 31.23 -6.17
C ALA A 37 -0.46 29.84 -6.75
N GLN A 38 0.53 29.14 -6.19
CA GLN A 38 0.64 27.70 -6.39
C GLN A 38 -0.68 27.19 -5.82
N ASP A 39 -1.60 26.81 -6.70
CA ASP A 39 -2.74 26.01 -6.33
C ASP A 39 -2.13 24.80 -5.60
N SER A 40 -2.16 24.85 -4.29
CA SER A 40 -1.90 23.69 -3.46
C SER A 40 -3.00 22.70 -3.85
N GLU A 41 -2.68 21.81 -4.79
CA GLU A 41 -3.62 20.80 -5.28
C GLU A 41 -4.13 20.06 -4.05
N ALA A 42 -5.38 20.35 -3.69
CA ALA A 42 -5.97 19.77 -2.49
C ALA A 42 -5.92 18.25 -2.60
N LEU A 43 -5.47 17.59 -1.54
CA LEU A 43 -5.45 16.13 -1.51
C LEU A 43 -6.84 15.59 -1.84
N PRO A 44 -6.92 14.50 -2.61
CA PRO A 44 -8.20 13.85 -2.89
C PRO A 44 -8.84 13.35 -1.59
N THR A 45 -10.16 13.21 -1.57
CA THR A 45 -10.85 12.62 -0.42
C THR A 45 -10.45 11.16 -0.23
N ALA A 46 -10.41 10.70 1.02
CA ALA A 46 -10.07 9.31 1.34
C ALA A 46 -11.00 8.33 0.63
N GLU A 47 -12.30 8.59 0.65
CA GLU A 47 -13.32 7.81 -0.03
C GLU A 47 -13.10 7.77 -1.55
N GLY A 48 -12.71 8.89 -2.15
CA GLY A 48 -12.40 8.99 -3.58
C GLY A 48 -11.20 8.12 -3.97
N VAL A 49 -10.14 8.09 -3.14
CA VAL A 49 -8.98 7.23 -3.34
C VAL A 49 -9.36 5.76 -3.20
N ILE A 50 -10.13 5.39 -2.17
CA ILE A 50 -10.61 4.03 -1.94
C ILE A 50 -11.51 3.55 -3.10
N ALA A 51 -12.41 4.39 -3.58
CA ALA A 51 -13.26 4.06 -4.73
C ALA A 51 -12.44 3.80 -6.00
N LYS A 52 -11.46 4.66 -6.29
CA LYS A 52 -10.53 4.46 -7.42
C LYS A 52 -9.71 3.19 -7.26
N MET A 53 -9.20 2.90 -6.05
CA MET A 53 -8.50 1.66 -5.76
C MET A 53 -9.39 0.44 -6.05
N SER A 54 -10.63 0.44 -5.57
CA SER A 54 -11.58 -0.65 -5.80
C SER A 54 -11.84 -0.87 -7.30
N ALA A 55 -12.09 0.21 -8.05
CA ALA A 55 -12.30 0.14 -9.49
C ALA A 55 -11.07 -0.40 -10.25
N ARG A 56 -9.86 0.08 -9.91
CA ARG A 56 -8.60 -0.39 -10.52
C ARG A 56 -8.32 -1.85 -10.18
N ASN A 57 -8.56 -2.27 -8.94
CA ASN A 57 -8.42 -3.67 -8.53
C ASN A 57 -9.39 -4.57 -9.29
N SER A 58 -10.65 -4.16 -9.44
CA SER A 58 -11.63 -4.90 -10.24
C SER A 58 -11.18 -5.03 -11.71
N GLY A 59 -10.63 -3.96 -12.30
CA GLY A 59 -10.06 -4.00 -13.65
C GLY A 59 -8.89 -4.97 -13.78
N ARG A 60 -7.96 -4.96 -12.83
CA ARG A 60 -6.81 -5.89 -12.80
C ARG A 60 -7.25 -7.36 -12.66
N ARG A 61 -8.23 -7.63 -11.80
CA ARG A 61 -8.78 -8.98 -11.63
C ARG A 61 -9.32 -9.56 -12.92
N LYS A 62 -10.04 -8.76 -13.71
CA LYS A 62 -10.59 -9.19 -15.01
C LYS A 62 -9.53 -9.56 -16.04
N GLN A 63 -8.27 -9.22 -15.81
CA GLN A 63 -7.13 -9.53 -16.67
C GLN A 63 -6.32 -10.73 -16.16
N LEU A 64 -6.73 -11.33 -15.05
CA LEU A 64 -5.97 -12.37 -14.36
C LEU A 64 -6.73 -13.70 -14.40
N ALA A 65 -6.19 -14.70 -15.07
CA ALA A 65 -6.68 -16.07 -15.03
C ALA A 65 -6.30 -16.80 -13.74
N GLY A 66 -5.27 -16.30 -13.04
CA GLY A 66 -4.78 -16.84 -11.79
C GLY A 66 -3.34 -16.47 -11.53
N TYR A 67 -2.77 -17.01 -10.49
CA TYR A 67 -1.37 -16.83 -10.16
C TYR A 67 -0.80 -18.03 -9.42
N LEU A 68 0.52 -18.17 -9.48
CA LEU A 68 1.30 -19.08 -8.65
C LEU A 68 2.27 -18.28 -7.81
N GLY A 69 2.64 -18.79 -6.66
CA GLY A 69 3.64 -18.18 -5.80
C GLY A 69 4.12 -19.11 -4.71
N MET A 70 5.16 -18.69 -4.02
CA MET A 70 5.72 -19.37 -2.86
C MET A 70 5.65 -18.47 -1.63
N ARG A 71 5.48 -19.08 -0.46
CA ARG A 71 5.50 -18.38 0.82
C ARG A 71 6.31 -19.17 1.83
N GLN A 72 7.09 -18.44 2.60
CA GLN A 72 7.78 -18.94 3.76
C GLN A 72 7.18 -18.32 5.01
N TYR A 73 6.67 -19.10 5.89
CA TYR A 73 6.19 -18.72 7.21
C TYR A 73 7.28 -19.02 8.24
N VAL A 74 7.68 -17.99 8.99
CA VAL A 74 8.64 -18.11 10.10
C VAL A 74 7.98 -17.62 11.37
N LEU A 75 7.73 -18.52 12.31
CA LEU A 75 7.14 -18.23 13.60
C LEU A 75 8.21 -18.35 14.68
N GLN A 76 8.33 -17.35 15.53
CA GLN A 76 9.24 -17.35 16.68
C GLN A 76 8.45 -17.02 17.95
N ASN A 77 8.71 -17.77 19.00
CA ASN A 77 8.13 -17.56 20.31
C ASN A 77 9.23 -17.30 21.33
N ASP A 78 9.23 -16.09 21.89
CA ASP A 78 10.30 -15.62 22.76
C ASP A 78 10.30 -16.35 24.11
N ARG A 79 9.11 -16.63 24.66
CA ARG A 79 8.97 -17.24 25.99
C ARG A 79 9.53 -18.66 26.03
N PHE A 80 9.35 -19.44 24.99
CA PHE A 80 9.78 -20.84 24.91
C PHE A 80 11.06 -21.02 24.10
N HIS A 81 11.62 -19.93 23.53
CA HIS A 81 12.78 -19.96 22.65
C HIS A 81 12.65 -21.00 21.53
N LYS A 82 11.45 -21.04 20.92
CA LYS A 82 11.13 -22.02 19.87
C LYS A 82 10.76 -21.31 18.58
N HIS A 83 11.10 -21.94 17.48
CA HIS A 83 10.71 -21.51 16.16
C HIS A 83 9.99 -22.61 15.38
N ALA A 84 9.19 -22.22 14.41
CA ALA A 84 8.59 -23.10 13.42
C ALA A 84 8.70 -22.42 12.04
N GLU A 85 8.98 -23.23 11.05
CA GLU A 85 9.03 -22.79 9.65
C GLU A 85 8.12 -23.67 8.79
N MET A 86 7.49 -23.06 7.78
CA MET A 86 6.69 -23.74 6.78
C MET A 86 6.84 -23.03 5.45
N VAL A 87 7.16 -23.77 4.41
CA VAL A 87 7.16 -23.29 3.02
C VAL A 87 5.99 -23.90 2.28
N VAL A 88 5.20 -23.04 1.65
CA VAL A 88 4.02 -23.47 0.90
C VAL A 88 4.05 -22.91 -0.51
N ARG A 89 3.52 -23.67 -1.45
CA ARG A 89 3.10 -23.19 -2.74
C ARG A 89 1.66 -22.72 -2.65
N VAL A 90 1.38 -21.54 -3.17
CA VAL A 90 0.04 -20.97 -3.28
C VAL A 90 -0.37 -20.91 -4.75
N GLU A 91 -1.59 -21.30 -5.03
CA GLU A 91 -2.25 -21.12 -6.30
C GLU A 91 -3.53 -20.33 -6.08
N GLY A 92 -3.67 -19.20 -6.79
CA GLY A 92 -4.93 -18.45 -6.86
C GLY A 92 -5.57 -18.63 -8.22
N ASP A 93 -6.88 -18.91 -8.24
CA ASP A 93 -7.67 -18.99 -9.45
C ASP A 93 -8.19 -17.62 -9.93
N ALA A 94 -8.95 -17.58 -11.01
CA ALA A 94 -9.56 -16.37 -11.56
C ALA A 94 -10.57 -15.73 -10.59
N ASN A 95 -11.11 -16.48 -9.62
CA ASN A 95 -12.00 -15.99 -8.58
C ASN A 95 -11.23 -15.54 -7.34
N GLU A 96 -9.88 -15.57 -7.39
CA GLU A 96 -8.98 -15.30 -6.25
C GLU A 96 -9.16 -16.29 -5.09
N THR A 97 -9.78 -17.45 -5.32
CA THR A 97 -9.77 -18.55 -4.35
C THR A 97 -8.36 -19.10 -4.26
N LYS A 98 -7.88 -19.28 -3.05
CA LYS A 98 -6.50 -19.70 -2.81
C LYS A 98 -6.46 -21.17 -2.39
N HIS A 99 -5.49 -21.88 -2.93
CA HIS A 99 -5.15 -23.23 -2.54
C HIS A 99 -3.70 -23.31 -2.12
N PHE A 100 -3.43 -24.04 -1.05
CA PHE A 100 -2.09 -24.15 -0.48
C PHE A 100 -1.62 -25.60 -0.49
N VAL A 101 -0.36 -25.78 -0.87
CA VAL A 101 0.34 -27.07 -0.78
C VAL A 101 1.60 -26.87 0.05
N VAL A 102 1.68 -27.57 1.18
CA VAL A 102 2.88 -27.55 2.03
C VAL A 102 4.00 -28.27 1.32
N VAL A 103 5.12 -27.58 1.09
CA VAL A 103 6.30 -28.09 0.40
C VAL A 103 7.34 -28.58 1.42
N ARG A 104 7.54 -27.80 2.50
CA ARG A 104 8.49 -28.11 3.56
C ARG A 104 7.99 -27.53 4.87
N GLU A 105 8.27 -28.22 5.95
CA GLU A 105 8.04 -27.73 7.30
C GLU A 105 9.09 -28.24 8.28
N GLU A 106 9.50 -27.40 9.24
CA GLU A 106 10.45 -27.75 10.26
C GLU A 106 10.23 -27.01 11.59
N GLY A 107 10.96 -27.41 12.61
CA GLY A 107 10.93 -26.79 13.94
C GLY A 107 9.72 -27.21 14.77
N TRP A 108 9.18 -26.34 15.58
CA TRP A 108 8.16 -26.60 16.60
C TRP A 108 6.85 -27.18 16.03
N GLN A 109 6.69 -28.50 16.20
CA GLN A 109 5.56 -29.25 15.64
C GLN A 109 4.18 -28.71 16.06
N ALA A 110 4.03 -28.36 17.35
CA ALA A 110 2.74 -27.85 17.83
C ALA A 110 2.37 -26.51 17.13
N ALA A 111 3.33 -25.62 16.92
CA ALA A 111 3.09 -24.38 16.19
C ALA A 111 2.74 -24.65 14.72
N ARG A 112 3.45 -25.54 14.05
CA ARG A 112 3.14 -25.94 12.66
C ARG A 112 1.72 -26.48 12.54
N LYS A 113 1.35 -27.45 13.37
CA LYS A 113 0.05 -28.13 13.32
C LYS A 113 -1.12 -27.28 13.80
N HIS A 114 -0.95 -26.46 14.86
CA HIS A 114 -2.06 -25.77 15.51
C HIS A 114 -2.12 -24.27 15.21
N VAL A 115 -1.05 -23.69 14.68
CA VAL A 115 -1.02 -22.26 14.28
C VAL A 115 -0.92 -22.15 12.77
N LEU A 116 0.19 -22.56 12.16
CA LEU A 116 0.44 -22.32 10.73
C LEU A 116 -0.58 -23.04 9.83
N SER A 117 -0.86 -24.33 10.08
CA SER A 117 -1.85 -25.07 9.29
C SER A 117 -3.26 -24.50 9.43
N LYS A 118 -3.64 -24.02 10.63
CA LYS A 118 -4.94 -23.36 10.82
C LYS A 118 -5.01 -22.02 10.12
N MET A 119 -3.90 -21.25 10.10
CA MET A 119 -3.84 -20.01 9.35
C MET A 119 -4.04 -20.21 7.84
N LEU A 120 -3.36 -21.21 7.26
CA LEU A 120 -3.57 -21.57 5.86
C LEU A 120 -5.02 -21.90 5.55
N LYS A 121 -5.63 -22.74 6.37
CA LYS A 121 -7.04 -23.12 6.21
C LYS A 121 -7.97 -21.91 6.34
N SER A 122 -7.76 -21.07 7.34
CA SER A 122 -8.56 -19.85 7.54
C SER A 122 -8.39 -18.87 6.36
N GLU A 123 -7.19 -18.73 5.79
CA GLU A 123 -6.96 -17.89 4.63
C GLU A 123 -7.62 -18.48 3.37
N GLU A 124 -7.60 -19.79 3.19
CA GLU A 124 -8.30 -20.47 2.10
C GLU A 124 -9.81 -20.23 2.20
N GLU A 125 -10.41 -20.42 3.36
CA GLU A 125 -11.83 -20.17 3.64
C GLU A 125 -12.19 -18.67 3.43
N ALA A 126 -11.35 -17.74 3.92
CA ALA A 126 -11.56 -16.31 3.77
C ALA A 126 -11.42 -15.84 2.31
N SER A 127 -10.71 -16.58 1.46
CA SER A 127 -10.57 -16.27 0.03
C SER A 127 -11.84 -16.58 -0.78
N ALA A 128 -12.81 -17.32 -0.21
CA ALA A 128 -14.08 -17.59 -0.87
C ALA A 128 -14.85 -16.30 -1.17
N PRO A 129 -15.49 -16.17 -2.36
CA PRO A 129 -16.12 -14.93 -2.80
C PRO A 129 -17.16 -14.36 -1.82
N THR A 130 -17.92 -15.23 -1.13
CA THR A 130 -18.94 -14.87 -0.15
C THR A 130 -18.38 -14.17 1.08
N ILE A 131 -17.25 -14.66 1.62
CA ILE A 131 -16.61 -14.08 2.80
C ILE A 131 -15.84 -12.83 2.41
N ARG A 132 -15.13 -12.86 1.28
CA ARG A 132 -14.37 -11.74 0.78
C ARG A 132 -15.20 -10.48 0.56
N SER A 133 -16.45 -10.60 0.10
CA SER A 133 -17.35 -9.45 -0.10
C SER A 133 -17.65 -8.69 1.20
N THR A 134 -17.71 -9.40 2.33
CA THR A 134 -18.01 -8.81 3.64
C THR A 134 -16.79 -8.17 4.33
N THR A 135 -15.59 -8.34 3.78
CA THR A 135 -14.34 -7.86 4.37
C THR A 135 -13.61 -6.83 3.49
N GLN A 136 -14.18 -6.48 2.34
CA GLN A 136 -13.59 -5.52 1.42
C GLN A 136 -13.34 -4.17 2.07
N LEU A 137 -12.24 -3.52 1.65
CA LEU A 137 -11.91 -2.16 2.04
C LEU A 137 -12.80 -1.18 1.25
N ASN A 138 -14.00 -0.93 1.77
CA ASN A 138 -15.02 -0.06 1.18
C ASN A 138 -15.80 0.68 2.27
N ALA A 139 -16.66 1.62 1.86
CA ALA A 139 -17.43 2.46 2.78
C ALA A 139 -18.49 1.70 3.59
N ASP A 140 -18.91 0.50 3.18
CA ASP A 140 -19.85 -0.32 3.93
C ASP A 140 -19.21 -0.92 5.18
N ASN A 141 -17.92 -1.26 5.08
CA ASN A 141 -17.18 -1.91 6.15
C ASN A 141 -16.38 -0.94 7.01
N TYR A 142 -15.97 0.23 6.46
CA TYR A 142 -15.02 1.13 7.10
C TYR A 142 -15.39 2.61 6.97
N ALA A 143 -14.96 3.40 7.94
CA ALA A 143 -14.80 4.85 7.81
C ALA A 143 -13.33 5.15 7.45
N PHE A 144 -13.12 6.18 6.64
CA PHE A 144 -11.81 6.56 6.13
C PHE A 144 -11.48 8.01 6.49
N SER A 145 -10.20 8.30 6.73
CA SER A 145 -9.71 9.66 6.95
C SER A 145 -8.38 9.84 6.26
N MET A 146 -8.26 10.87 5.41
CA MET A 146 -7.00 11.21 4.74
C MET A 146 -6.02 11.78 5.77
N VAL A 147 -4.86 11.15 5.88
CA VAL A 147 -3.75 11.60 6.74
C VAL A 147 -2.79 12.49 5.96
N GLY A 148 -2.51 12.15 4.71
CA GLY A 148 -1.55 12.85 3.86
C GLY A 148 -0.96 11.96 2.78
N THR A 149 0.30 12.21 2.45
CA THR A 149 1.07 11.41 1.51
C THR A 149 2.38 10.94 2.12
N ALA A 150 2.93 9.83 1.61
CA ALA A 150 4.24 9.31 1.96
C ALA A 150 4.91 8.67 0.75
N VAL A 151 6.21 8.42 0.82
CA VAL A 151 6.96 7.71 -0.22
C VAL A 151 7.30 6.31 0.28
N ILE A 152 6.94 5.28 -0.48
CA ILE A 152 7.30 3.88 -0.25
C ILE A 152 7.96 3.36 -1.54
N ASP A 153 9.15 2.80 -1.43
CA ASP A 153 9.92 2.25 -2.56
C ASP A 153 9.98 3.24 -3.75
N SER A 154 10.28 4.52 -3.47
CA SER A 154 10.37 5.64 -4.43
C SER A 154 9.04 5.99 -5.12
N ARG A 155 7.91 5.51 -4.64
CA ARG A 155 6.57 5.78 -5.17
C ARG A 155 5.75 6.59 -4.17
N MET A 156 5.07 7.62 -4.64
CA MET A 156 4.16 8.40 -3.81
C MET A 156 2.92 7.57 -3.47
N THR A 157 2.49 7.64 -2.24
CA THR A 157 1.29 6.95 -1.74
C THR A 157 0.40 7.93 -0.98
N PHE A 158 -0.91 7.73 -1.08
CA PHE A 158 -1.90 8.32 -0.17
C PHE A 158 -1.93 7.53 1.12
N VAL A 159 -1.93 8.22 2.24
CA VAL A 159 -1.97 7.63 3.59
C VAL A 159 -3.35 7.86 4.17
N ILE A 160 -4.05 6.78 4.51
CA ILE A 160 -5.45 6.81 4.94
C ILE A 160 -5.61 6.00 6.22
N ASP A 161 -6.17 6.61 7.25
CA ASP A 161 -6.61 5.91 8.45
C ASP A 161 -7.93 5.17 8.17
N VAL A 162 -8.03 3.96 8.70
CA VAL A 162 -9.12 3.01 8.45
C VAL A 162 -9.70 2.56 9.78
N ILE A 163 -11.00 2.82 9.98
CA ILE A 163 -11.74 2.47 11.19
C ILE A 163 -12.90 1.55 10.79
N PRO A 164 -12.96 0.31 11.31
CA PRO A 164 -14.02 -0.62 10.98
C PRO A 164 -15.35 -0.17 11.57
N ARG A 165 -16.46 -0.35 10.82
CA ARG A 165 -17.81 0.01 11.26
C ARG A 165 -18.44 -1.01 12.21
N ARG A 166 -17.82 -2.19 12.35
CA ARG A 166 -18.28 -3.26 13.26
C ARG A 166 -17.09 -4.00 13.86
N HIS A 167 -17.30 -4.59 15.02
CA HIS A 167 -16.34 -5.46 15.68
C HIS A 167 -16.38 -6.88 15.07
N ASP A 168 -15.48 -7.14 14.14
CA ASP A 168 -15.37 -8.40 13.41
C ASP A 168 -13.90 -8.81 13.35
N GLU A 169 -13.59 -10.09 13.53
CA GLU A 169 -12.22 -10.60 13.53
C GLU A 169 -11.55 -10.57 12.16
N HIS A 170 -12.34 -10.44 11.09
CA HIS A 170 -11.86 -10.32 9.71
C HIS A 170 -11.69 -8.86 9.27
N LEU A 171 -12.12 -7.88 10.09
CA LEU A 171 -11.86 -6.48 9.86
C LEU A 171 -10.67 -6.01 10.69
N PHE A 172 -10.07 -4.89 10.29
CA PHE A 172 -8.93 -4.29 11.00
C PHE A 172 -9.13 -2.80 11.24
N GLU A 173 -8.43 -2.29 12.23
CA GLU A 173 -8.26 -0.87 12.50
C GLU A 173 -6.80 -0.51 12.30
N GLY A 174 -6.53 0.58 11.58
CA GLY A 174 -5.15 0.97 11.31
C GLY A 174 -5.02 1.93 10.16
N ARG A 175 -4.00 1.72 9.34
CA ARG A 175 -3.61 2.62 8.25
C ARG A 175 -3.29 1.86 6.98
N VAL A 176 -3.64 2.46 5.85
CA VAL A 176 -3.31 1.95 4.52
C VAL A 176 -2.55 2.99 3.73
N TRP A 177 -1.60 2.53 2.92
CA TRP A 177 -0.86 3.31 1.93
C TRP A 177 -1.27 2.84 0.55
N ILE A 178 -1.81 3.74 -0.25
CA ILE A 178 -2.31 3.46 -1.60
C ILE A 178 -1.44 4.19 -2.59
N ASP A 179 -0.81 3.45 -3.50
CA ASP A 179 0.00 4.00 -4.58
C ASP A 179 -0.78 5.04 -5.40
N ALA A 180 -0.22 6.23 -5.57
CA ALA A 180 -0.91 7.36 -6.18
C ALA A 180 -1.11 7.21 -7.71
N GLN A 181 -0.28 6.38 -8.37
CA GLN A 181 -0.37 6.14 -9.82
C GLN A 181 -1.29 4.98 -10.15
N ASP A 182 -1.07 3.85 -9.47
CA ASP A 182 -1.76 2.60 -9.76
C ASP A 182 -3.05 2.44 -8.97
N TYR A 183 -3.27 3.23 -7.93
CA TYR A 183 -4.34 3.02 -6.96
C TYR A 183 -4.37 1.57 -6.48
N ALA A 184 -3.25 1.10 -5.96
CA ALA A 184 -3.08 -0.24 -5.40
C ALA A 184 -2.58 -0.13 -3.96
N LEU A 185 -2.89 -1.12 -3.13
CA LEU A 185 -2.33 -1.21 -1.80
C LEU A 185 -0.82 -1.43 -1.90
N ALA A 186 -0.04 -0.53 -1.27
CA ALA A 186 1.40 -0.65 -1.12
C ALA A 186 1.77 -1.16 0.29
N ARG A 187 1.01 -0.75 1.32
CA ARG A 187 1.20 -1.18 2.70
C ARG A 187 -0.13 -1.13 3.46
N VAL A 188 -0.29 -2.04 4.41
CA VAL A 188 -1.35 -2.04 5.42
C VAL A 188 -0.68 -2.25 6.77
N GLU A 189 -1.07 -1.48 7.77
CA GLU A 189 -0.59 -1.62 9.14
C GLU A 189 -1.76 -1.46 10.09
N GLY A 190 -1.87 -2.34 11.08
CA GLY A 190 -2.98 -2.25 12.00
C GLY A 190 -3.09 -3.43 12.96
N ARG A 191 -4.30 -3.54 13.48
CA ARG A 191 -4.72 -4.61 14.42
C ARG A 191 -6.09 -5.13 13.99
N PRO A 192 -6.44 -6.38 14.30
CA PRO A 192 -7.80 -6.87 14.10
C PRO A 192 -8.82 -6.01 14.87
N ALA A 193 -9.97 -5.74 14.30
CA ALA A 193 -11.05 -4.99 14.97
C ALA A 193 -11.60 -5.75 16.19
N LYS A 194 -11.44 -7.07 16.19
CA LYS A 194 -11.75 -7.96 17.30
C LYS A 194 -10.64 -8.99 17.43
N ASN A 195 -10.11 -9.17 18.62
CA ASN A 195 -9.12 -10.21 18.86
C ASN A 195 -9.70 -11.58 18.52
N PRO A 196 -8.96 -12.42 17.77
CA PRO A 196 -9.45 -13.73 17.31
C PRO A 196 -9.69 -14.73 18.45
N SER A 197 -9.20 -14.46 19.67
CA SER A 197 -9.36 -15.34 20.83
C SER A 197 -9.20 -14.57 22.15
N PHE A 198 -9.91 -15.02 23.20
CA PHE A 198 -9.74 -14.50 24.57
C PHE A 198 -8.31 -14.62 25.09
N TRP A 199 -7.55 -15.60 24.60
CA TRP A 199 -6.16 -15.82 25.00
C TRP A 199 -5.19 -14.83 24.36
N ILE A 200 -5.59 -14.07 23.34
CA ILE A 200 -4.81 -13.05 22.65
C ILE A 200 -5.11 -11.70 23.28
N ARG A 201 -4.07 -11.01 23.75
CA ARG A 201 -4.16 -9.65 24.27
C ARG A 201 -4.17 -8.61 23.17
N SER A 202 -3.24 -8.76 22.25
CA SER A 202 -3.09 -7.87 21.11
C SER A 202 -2.46 -8.59 19.93
N VAL A 203 -2.78 -8.09 18.75
CA VAL A 203 -2.09 -8.44 17.50
C VAL A 203 -1.79 -7.14 16.80
N HIS A 204 -0.57 -6.96 16.37
CA HIS A 204 -0.18 -5.89 15.45
C HIS A 204 0.40 -6.54 14.20
N PHE A 205 0.04 -6.02 13.02
CA PHE A 205 0.53 -6.56 11.76
C PHE A 205 0.89 -5.47 10.76
N ILE A 206 1.81 -5.81 9.87
CA ILE A 206 2.23 -5.02 8.73
C ILE A 206 2.22 -5.93 7.51
N HIS A 207 1.48 -5.53 6.46
CA HIS A 207 1.54 -6.15 5.14
C HIS A 207 2.18 -5.18 4.16
N VAL A 208 3.16 -5.62 3.42
CA VAL A 208 3.81 -4.84 2.35
C VAL A 208 3.58 -5.53 1.02
N TYR A 209 3.26 -4.74 0.02
CA TYR A 209 3.02 -5.21 -1.34
C TYR A 209 4.10 -4.69 -2.29
N GLN A 210 4.28 -5.37 -3.39
CA GLN A 210 5.19 -4.99 -4.46
C GLN A 210 4.52 -5.06 -5.82
N LYS A 211 4.92 -4.18 -6.72
CA LYS A 211 4.47 -4.17 -8.10
C LYS A 211 5.22 -5.23 -8.91
N SER A 212 4.50 -6.01 -9.70
CA SER A 212 5.03 -6.97 -10.66
C SER A 212 4.25 -6.85 -11.97
N GLY A 213 4.83 -6.17 -12.96
CA GLY A 213 4.12 -5.79 -14.18
C GLY A 213 2.91 -4.91 -13.86
N PRO A 214 1.70 -5.24 -14.36
CA PRO A 214 0.47 -4.51 -14.05
C PRO A 214 -0.15 -4.90 -12.70
N PHE A 215 0.34 -5.96 -12.04
CA PHE A 215 -0.22 -6.53 -10.83
C PHE A 215 0.56 -6.10 -9.57
N TRP A 216 -0.11 -6.20 -8.43
CA TRP A 216 0.47 -5.99 -7.11
C TRP A 216 0.31 -7.27 -6.29
N PHE A 217 1.42 -7.80 -5.80
CA PHE A 217 1.48 -8.99 -4.96
C PHE A 217 2.02 -8.67 -3.58
N PRO A 218 1.67 -9.43 -2.55
CA PRO A 218 2.31 -9.30 -1.25
C PRO A 218 3.81 -9.57 -1.37
N ARG A 219 4.61 -8.84 -0.58
CA ARG A 219 6.07 -9.01 -0.44
C ARG A 219 6.42 -9.61 0.91
N THR A 220 5.93 -8.98 1.97
CA THR A 220 6.13 -9.44 3.33
C THR A 220 4.89 -9.20 4.18
N THR A 221 4.68 -10.08 5.15
CA THR A 221 3.77 -9.85 6.27
C THR A 221 4.54 -10.07 7.54
N GLU A 222 4.47 -9.12 8.46
CA GLU A 222 5.03 -9.23 9.80
C GLU A 222 3.89 -9.06 10.80
N SER A 223 3.86 -9.88 11.84
CA SER A 223 2.94 -9.68 12.94
C SER A 223 3.56 -10.06 14.27
N VAL A 224 3.15 -9.33 15.30
CA VAL A 224 3.49 -9.63 16.69
C VAL A 224 2.18 -9.84 17.43
N THR A 225 2.09 -10.98 18.08
CA THR A 225 0.93 -11.40 18.89
C THR A 225 1.34 -11.54 20.34
N GLU A 226 0.65 -10.83 21.22
CA GLU A 226 0.79 -10.99 22.66
C GLU A 226 -0.27 -11.97 23.18
N ALA A 227 0.14 -13.14 23.61
CA ALA A 227 -0.76 -14.15 24.17
C ALA A 227 -0.60 -14.26 25.68
N ARG A 228 -1.73 -14.45 26.41
CA ARG A 228 -1.74 -14.50 27.88
C ARG A 228 -0.87 -15.61 28.45
N ILE A 229 -0.80 -16.76 27.78
CA ILE A 229 -0.05 -17.94 28.22
C ILE A 229 1.28 -18.04 27.50
N PHE A 230 1.29 -17.79 26.19
CA PHE A 230 2.45 -18.02 25.33
C PHE A 230 3.41 -16.83 25.22
N GLY A 231 3.03 -15.65 25.78
CA GLY A 231 3.83 -14.43 25.64
C GLY A 231 3.89 -13.91 24.22
N ALA A 232 4.95 -13.16 23.91
CA ALA A 232 5.17 -12.61 22.59
C ALA A 232 5.51 -13.72 21.57
N THR A 233 4.83 -13.64 20.43
CA THR A 233 5.07 -14.52 19.27
C THR A 233 5.11 -13.66 18.04
N SER A 234 6.22 -13.70 17.31
CA SER A 234 6.36 -13.04 16.00
C SER A 234 6.10 -14.04 14.87
N LEU A 235 5.47 -13.56 13.83
CA LEU A 235 5.29 -14.28 12.58
C LEU A 235 5.74 -13.39 11.43
N THR A 236 6.65 -13.91 10.61
CA THR A 236 7.04 -13.31 9.35
C THR A 236 6.62 -14.22 8.20
N ILE A 237 5.98 -13.67 7.18
CA ILE A 237 5.66 -14.36 5.94
C ILE A 237 6.41 -13.66 4.81
N ASN A 238 7.31 -14.35 4.16
CA ASN A 238 8.01 -13.89 2.96
C ASN A 238 7.30 -14.46 1.74
N TYR A 239 7.00 -13.61 0.77
CA TYR A 239 6.34 -13.96 -0.47
C TYR A 239 7.33 -13.85 -1.62
N PHE A 240 7.47 -14.90 -2.42
CA PHE A 240 8.45 -14.96 -3.51
C PHE A 240 7.95 -15.81 -4.68
N ASP A 241 8.62 -15.70 -5.81
CA ASP A 241 8.31 -16.44 -7.05
C ASP A 241 6.84 -16.29 -7.52
N TYR A 242 6.27 -15.09 -7.30
CA TYR A 242 4.92 -14.81 -7.75
C TYR A 242 4.88 -14.57 -9.25
N THR A 243 4.07 -15.37 -9.94
CA THR A 243 3.85 -15.30 -11.38
C THR A 243 2.36 -15.17 -11.66
N ALA A 244 1.97 -14.05 -12.29
CA ALA A 244 0.62 -13.86 -12.77
C ALA A 244 0.38 -14.71 -14.03
N ARG A 245 -0.81 -15.28 -14.16
CA ARG A 245 -1.33 -15.89 -15.39
C ARG A 245 -2.38 -14.95 -15.97
N PRO A 246 -2.03 -14.10 -16.95
CA PRO A 246 -3.00 -13.22 -17.60
C PRO A 246 -4.07 -14.04 -18.33
N LEU A 247 -5.28 -13.48 -18.47
CA LEU A 247 -6.27 -14.00 -19.41
C LEU A 247 -5.77 -13.70 -20.83
N ASP A 248 -5.58 -14.74 -21.63
CA ASP A 248 -5.25 -14.59 -23.04
C ASP A 248 -6.44 -13.96 -23.78
N SER A 249 -6.19 -12.85 -24.46
CA SER A 249 -7.20 -12.15 -25.26
C SER A 249 -7.74 -12.98 -26.44
N SER A 250 -7.14 -14.14 -26.74
CA SER A 250 -7.56 -15.06 -27.78
C SER A 250 -8.71 -15.98 -27.36
N GLU A 251 -8.90 -16.27 -26.09
CA GLU A 251 -9.97 -17.16 -25.62
C GLU A 251 -11.34 -16.47 -25.55
N THR A 252 -11.38 -15.16 -25.40
CA THR A 252 -12.63 -14.38 -25.38
C THR A 252 -13.28 -14.24 -26.78
N ALA A 253 -12.54 -14.44 -27.86
CA ALA A 253 -13.05 -14.35 -29.21
C ALA A 253 -13.74 -15.63 -29.69
N SER A 254 -13.51 -16.78 -29.03
CA SER A 254 -14.08 -18.09 -29.41
C SER A 254 -15.45 -18.40 -28.80
N ALA A 255 -15.94 -17.58 -27.87
CA ALA A 255 -17.22 -17.78 -27.19
C ALA A 255 -18.41 -17.01 -27.81
N ALA A 256 -18.26 -16.42 -29.00
CA ALA A 256 -19.38 -15.83 -29.71
C ALA A 256 -20.21 -16.96 -30.33
N PRO A 257 -21.53 -17.06 -30.04
CA PRO A 257 -22.39 -18.08 -30.67
C PRO A 257 -22.42 -17.86 -32.20
N PRO A 258 -22.40 -18.93 -33.00
CA PRO A 258 -22.53 -18.80 -34.44
C PRO A 258 -23.86 -18.13 -34.76
N GLY A 259 -23.78 -16.98 -35.44
CA GLY A 259 -24.95 -16.23 -35.89
C GLY A 259 -25.89 -17.13 -36.68
N GLY A 260 -27.12 -17.26 -36.18
CA GLY A 260 -28.18 -17.96 -36.90
C GLY A 260 -28.43 -17.30 -38.27
N ALA A 261 -28.08 -18.01 -39.29
CA ALA A 261 -28.56 -17.69 -40.65
C ALA A 261 -30.05 -18.04 -40.73
N ASN A 262 -30.89 -17.04 -40.79
CA ASN A 262 -32.28 -17.18 -41.22
C ASN A 262 -32.31 -17.45 -42.71
N GLN A 263 -32.88 -18.55 -43.05
CA GLN A 263 -33.64 -18.71 -44.32
C GLN A 263 -35.11 -18.74 -43.98
#